data_9dca1c5aa331a84b5d0c402426d58780
#
_entry.id   9dca1c5aa331a84b5d0c402426d58780
#
_cell.length_a   1.000
_cell.length_b   1.000
_cell.length_c   1.000
_cell.angle_alpha   90.00
_cell.angle_beta   90.00
_cell.angle_gamma   90.00
#
_symmetry.space_group_name_H-M   'P 1'
#
loop_
_entity.id
_entity.type
_entity.pdbx_description
1 polymer ?
#
loop_
_entity_poly.entity_id
_entity_poly.type
_entity_poly.pdbx_seq_one_letter_code
_entity_poly.pdbx_strand_id
1 'polypeptide(L)'
;MKIRNTYFLARNLQKISSVFILFIAICLISLLSQTHAQAKLEKTFSKNQTEQIFTLIERYIDNNPEIVLRALEKIQSKEKEELETEQKKQIDQNKKLLFSNPNGMILGNPEGTTSIVEFFDYQCGYCKKMLRVLIKATNDNPDLRVILKEYPILGPVSFTAAQASLASLKQDKYKDFHQSLMLMNGRISERAIFKVAKEVGLNIEKLKADMTDPEIFSIINSTRELGQKLAIRGTPALVINNEIIPGAISLNRLRNLLAEEN
;
A
#
# COMPACT_ATOMS: atom_id res chain seq x y z
N MET A 1 -57.09 -14.98 23.07
CA MET A 1 -55.64 -14.67 22.91
C MET A 1 -55.34 -14.01 21.53
N LYS A 2 -56.15 -13.06 21.09
CA LYS A 2 -56.01 -12.41 19.76
C LYS A 2 -55.91 -10.86 19.76
N ILE A 3 -55.96 -10.20 20.93
CA ILE A 3 -56.04 -8.73 20.99
C ILE A 3 -54.67 -8.06 21.27
N ARG A 4 -53.66 -8.79 21.72
CA ARG A 4 -52.34 -8.21 22.07
C ARG A 4 -51.42 -7.92 20.88
N ASN A 5 -51.68 -8.52 19.71
CA ASN A 5 -50.80 -8.40 18.54
C ASN A 5 -51.10 -7.17 17.65
N THR A 6 -52.28 -6.65 17.71
CA THR A 6 -52.70 -5.49 16.90
C THR A 6 -52.15 -4.16 17.43
N TYR A 7 -51.95 -4.02 18.75
CA TYR A 7 -51.37 -2.80 19.33
C TYR A 7 -49.86 -2.70 19.12
N PHE A 8 -49.16 -3.84 18.99
CA PHE A 8 -47.72 -3.86 18.74
C PHE A 8 -47.39 -3.47 17.30
N LEU A 9 -48.18 -3.92 16.33
CA LEU A 9 -48.02 -3.56 14.91
C LEU A 9 -48.37 -2.09 14.66
N ALA A 10 -49.44 -1.56 15.29
CA ALA A 10 -49.84 -0.15 15.12
C ALA A 10 -48.75 0.81 15.69
N ARG A 11 -48.12 0.47 16.81
CA ARG A 11 -47.06 1.28 17.45
C ARG A 11 -45.75 1.29 16.66
N ASN A 12 -45.45 0.21 15.94
CA ASN A 12 -44.26 0.15 15.06
C ASN A 12 -44.49 0.88 13.74
N LEU A 13 -45.69 0.82 13.16
CA LEU A 13 -46.08 1.60 11.98
C LEU A 13 -46.02 3.10 12.26
N GLN A 14 -46.46 3.54 13.45
CA GLN A 14 -46.43 4.96 13.82
C GLN A 14 -44.98 5.47 14.02
N LYS A 15 -44.06 4.63 14.54
CA LYS A 15 -42.63 4.97 14.64
C LYS A 15 -41.96 5.06 13.27
N ILE A 16 -42.27 4.16 12.35
CA ILE A 16 -41.74 4.15 10.99
C ILE A 16 -42.21 5.39 10.23
N SER A 17 -43.49 5.76 10.40
CA SER A 17 -44.04 7.00 9.82
C SER A 17 -43.35 8.25 10.36
N SER A 18 -43.07 8.32 11.67
CA SER A 18 -42.40 9.48 12.27
C SER A 18 -40.92 9.63 11.80
N VAL A 19 -40.19 8.51 11.64
CA VAL A 19 -38.80 8.52 11.11
C VAL A 19 -38.79 8.95 9.64
N PHE A 20 -39.79 8.51 8.85
CA PHE A 20 -39.89 8.86 7.44
C PHE A 20 -40.24 10.35 7.26
N ILE A 21 -41.14 10.89 8.09
CA ILE A 21 -41.48 12.32 8.11
C ILE A 21 -40.24 13.16 8.51
N LEU A 22 -39.49 12.72 9.51
CA LEU A 22 -38.25 13.40 9.94
C LEU A 22 -37.19 13.42 8.82
N PHE A 23 -37.05 12.31 8.09
CA PHE A 23 -36.11 12.21 6.97
C PHE A 23 -36.50 13.13 5.80
N ILE A 24 -37.81 13.20 5.47
CA ILE A 24 -38.34 14.14 4.46
C ILE A 24 -38.11 15.59 4.90
N ALA A 25 -38.32 15.90 6.18
CA ALA A 25 -38.12 17.24 6.73
C ALA A 25 -36.64 17.66 6.64
N ILE A 26 -35.68 16.75 6.95
CA ILE A 26 -34.25 17.01 6.83
C ILE A 26 -33.83 17.22 5.37
N CYS A 27 -34.38 16.43 4.43
CA CYS A 27 -34.13 16.61 3.00
C CYS A 27 -34.70 17.93 2.48
N LEU A 28 -35.87 18.34 2.93
CA LEU A 28 -36.46 19.63 2.58
C LEU A 28 -35.65 20.82 3.15
N ILE A 29 -35.18 20.71 4.37
CA ILE A 29 -34.33 21.76 4.99
C ILE A 29 -33.00 21.86 4.23
N SER A 30 -32.37 20.75 3.81
CA SER A 30 -31.13 20.76 3.02
C SER A 30 -31.34 21.36 1.62
N LEU A 31 -32.48 21.10 0.96
CA LEU A 31 -32.86 21.71 -0.30
C LEU A 31 -33.11 23.22 -0.15
N LEU A 32 -33.80 23.63 0.91
CA LEU A 32 -34.04 25.05 1.21
C LEU A 32 -32.75 25.81 1.56
N SER A 33 -31.78 25.17 2.22
CA SER A 33 -30.50 25.82 2.51
C SER A 33 -29.65 26.02 1.26
N GLN A 34 -29.68 25.10 0.30
CA GLN A 34 -29.00 25.25 -0.99
C GLN A 34 -29.60 26.36 -1.84
N THR A 35 -30.96 26.48 -1.88
CA THR A 35 -31.62 27.58 -2.59
C THR A 35 -31.36 28.94 -1.94
N HIS A 36 -31.23 29.02 -0.63
CA HIS A 36 -30.91 30.28 0.07
C HIS A 36 -29.46 30.72 -0.17
N ALA A 37 -28.51 29.79 -0.27
CA ALA A 37 -27.11 30.11 -0.60
C ALA A 37 -26.98 30.65 -2.03
N GLN A 38 -27.66 30.03 -2.97
CA GLN A 38 -27.69 30.44 -4.37
C GLN A 38 -28.41 31.81 -4.56
N ALA A 39 -29.54 32.02 -3.88
CA ALA A 39 -30.26 33.29 -3.89
C ALA A 39 -29.50 34.45 -3.22
N LYS A 40 -28.58 34.16 -2.29
CA LYS A 40 -27.72 35.15 -1.67
C LYS A 40 -26.63 35.65 -2.60
N LEU A 41 -26.10 34.78 -3.47
CA LEU A 41 -25.12 35.11 -4.51
C LEU A 41 -25.76 36.00 -5.60
N GLU A 42 -26.96 35.66 -6.03
CA GLU A 42 -27.71 36.46 -7.02
C GLU A 42 -28.10 37.86 -6.51
N LYS A 43 -28.22 38.07 -5.19
CA LYS A 43 -28.44 39.38 -4.60
C LYS A 43 -27.22 40.29 -4.57
N THR A 44 -26.00 39.74 -4.70
CA THR A 44 -24.76 40.51 -4.59
C THR A 44 -24.32 41.08 -5.95
N PHE A 45 -24.58 40.33 -7.04
CA PHE A 45 -24.20 40.73 -8.40
C PHE A 45 -25.40 40.52 -9.34
N SER A 46 -25.63 41.45 -10.26
CA SER A 46 -26.59 41.26 -11.35
C SER A 46 -26.06 40.16 -12.31
N LYS A 47 -26.98 39.54 -13.06
CA LYS A 47 -26.64 38.50 -14.03
C LYS A 47 -25.51 38.94 -15.02
N ASN A 48 -25.63 40.19 -15.50
CA ASN A 48 -24.61 40.76 -16.38
C ASN A 48 -23.23 40.95 -15.68
N GLN A 49 -23.24 41.36 -14.41
CA GLN A 49 -22.01 41.48 -13.62
C GLN A 49 -21.35 40.13 -13.36
N THR A 50 -22.14 39.08 -13.13
CA THR A 50 -21.64 37.72 -12.97
C THR A 50 -20.97 37.21 -14.25
N GLU A 51 -21.58 37.40 -15.42
CA GLU A 51 -21.00 37.04 -16.71
C GLU A 51 -19.68 37.79 -16.98
N GLN A 52 -19.64 39.09 -16.67
CA GLN A 52 -18.43 39.90 -16.80
C GLN A 52 -17.30 39.41 -15.88
N ILE A 53 -17.62 39.02 -14.64
CA ILE A 53 -16.64 38.45 -13.70
C ILE A 53 -16.07 37.14 -14.25
N PHE A 54 -16.91 36.22 -14.75
CA PHE A 54 -16.43 34.97 -15.35
C PHE A 54 -15.54 35.23 -16.56
N THR A 55 -15.90 36.12 -17.46
CA THR A 55 -15.08 36.49 -18.61
C THR A 55 -13.75 37.10 -18.19
N LEU A 56 -13.70 37.90 -17.11
CA LEU A 56 -12.48 38.44 -16.56
C LEU A 56 -11.59 37.37 -15.95
N ILE A 57 -12.18 36.39 -15.22
CA ILE A 57 -11.45 35.25 -14.65
C ILE A 57 -10.87 34.38 -15.75
N GLU A 58 -11.66 34.01 -16.78
CA GLU A 58 -11.18 33.22 -17.92
C GLU A 58 -10.00 33.94 -18.60
N ARG A 59 -10.15 35.20 -18.94
CA ARG A 59 -9.07 36.01 -19.56
C ARG A 59 -7.85 36.12 -18.67
N TYR A 60 -8.04 36.24 -17.36
CA TYR A 60 -6.94 36.32 -16.43
C TYR A 60 -6.17 34.99 -16.35
N ILE A 61 -6.87 33.86 -16.34
CA ILE A 61 -6.26 32.51 -16.37
C ILE A 61 -5.54 32.29 -17.69
N ASP A 62 -6.17 32.62 -18.82
CA ASP A 62 -5.58 32.47 -20.15
C ASP A 62 -4.27 33.28 -20.31
N ASN A 63 -4.23 34.49 -19.75
CA ASN A 63 -3.03 35.33 -19.78
C ASN A 63 -1.99 34.96 -18.70
N ASN A 64 -2.35 34.15 -17.71
CA ASN A 64 -1.48 33.76 -16.60
C ASN A 64 -1.62 32.25 -16.27
N PRO A 65 -1.33 31.35 -17.24
CA PRO A 65 -1.54 29.90 -17.07
C PRO A 65 -0.74 29.28 -15.90
N GLU A 66 0.35 29.94 -15.49
CA GLU A 66 1.16 29.52 -14.35
C GLU A 66 0.40 29.53 -13.02
N ILE A 67 -0.72 30.25 -12.91
CA ILE A 67 -1.56 30.24 -11.71
C ILE A 67 -2.15 28.86 -11.47
N VAL A 68 -2.61 28.22 -12.55
CA VAL A 68 -3.17 26.85 -12.50
C VAL A 68 -2.07 25.87 -12.12
N LEU A 69 -0.87 26.00 -12.72
CA LEU A 69 0.28 25.15 -12.38
C LEU A 69 0.65 25.27 -10.89
N ARG A 70 0.78 26.50 -10.36
CA ARG A 70 1.07 26.73 -8.94
C ARG A 70 -0.02 26.19 -8.00
N ALA A 71 -1.28 26.27 -8.41
CA ALA A 71 -2.38 25.70 -7.65
C ALA A 71 -2.31 24.17 -7.60
N LEU A 72 -2.02 23.51 -8.73
CA LEU A 72 -1.82 22.07 -8.82
C LEU A 72 -0.60 21.61 -7.99
N GLU A 73 0.53 22.29 -8.10
CA GLU A 73 1.72 22.00 -7.30
C GLU A 73 1.43 22.07 -5.80
N LYS A 74 0.68 23.10 -5.37
CA LYS A 74 0.28 23.25 -3.96
C LYS A 74 -0.65 22.12 -3.50
N ILE A 75 -1.58 21.68 -4.34
CA ILE A 75 -2.46 20.54 -4.05
C ILE A 75 -1.64 19.27 -3.92
N GLN A 76 -0.78 18.98 -4.91
CA GLN A 76 0.09 17.79 -4.93
C GLN A 76 1.04 17.76 -3.71
N SER A 77 1.63 18.91 -3.36
CA SER A 77 2.48 19.01 -2.17
C SER A 77 1.73 18.67 -0.89
N LYS A 78 0.51 19.20 -0.74
CA LYS A 78 -0.34 18.93 0.42
C LYS A 78 -0.76 17.45 0.49
N GLU A 79 -1.21 16.87 -0.62
CA GLU A 79 -1.58 15.46 -0.70
C GLU A 79 -0.39 14.54 -0.36
N LYS A 80 0.82 14.90 -0.82
CA LYS A 80 2.05 14.19 -0.50
C LYS A 80 2.36 14.25 1.00
N GLU A 81 2.30 15.42 1.61
CA GLU A 81 2.54 15.63 3.05
C GLU A 81 1.53 14.85 3.91
N GLU A 82 0.24 14.87 3.53
CA GLU A 82 -0.81 14.10 4.20
C GLU A 82 -0.55 12.59 4.08
N LEU A 83 -0.14 12.11 2.90
CA LEU A 83 0.22 10.70 2.67
C LEU A 83 1.43 10.28 3.51
N GLU A 84 2.50 11.06 3.50
CA GLU A 84 3.72 10.78 4.28
C GLU A 84 3.41 10.75 5.79
N THR A 85 2.58 11.67 6.27
CA THR A 85 2.14 11.73 7.66
C THR A 85 1.35 10.47 8.05
N GLU A 86 0.40 10.06 7.21
CA GLU A 86 -0.38 8.84 7.46
C GLU A 86 0.49 7.59 7.34
N GLN A 87 1.43 7.54 6.39
CA GLN A 87 2.38 6.43 6.26
C GLN A 87 3.26 6.29 7.51
N LYS A 88 3.82 7.37 8.05
CA LYS A 88 4.60 7.35 9.30
C LYS A 88 3.78 6.79 10.46
N LYS A 89 2.55 7.26 10.62
CA LYS A 89 1.62 6.75 11.63
C LYS A 89 1.33 5.25 11.45
N GLN A 90 1.10 4.80 10.21
CA GLN A 90 0.86 3.39 9.91
C GLN A 90 2.10 2.52 10.14
N ILE A 91 3.31 3.02 9.86
CA ILE A 91 4.56 2.33 10.19
C ILE A 91 4.66 2.14 11.71
N ASP A 92 4.45 3.18 12.50
CA ASP A 92 4.51 3.11 13.98
C ASP A 92 3.49 2.12 14.55
N GLN A 93 2.25 2.16 14.07
CA GLN A 93 1.19 1.25 14.52
C GLN A 93 1.45 -0.22 14.14
N ASN A 94 2.17 -0.46 13.05
CA ASN A 94 2.46 -1.79 12.54
C ASN A 94 3.95 -2.18 12.72
N LYS A 95 4.70 -1.46 13.55
CA LYS A 95 6.15 -1.65 13.75
C LYS A 95 6.51 -3.11 14.06
N LYS A 96 5.72 -3.77 14.92
CA LYS A 96 5.93 -5.18 15.23
C LYS A 96 5.79 -6.09 13.99
N LEU A 97 4.79 -5.87 13.15
CA LEU A 97 4.58 -6.66 11.93
C LEU A 97 5.65 -6.37 10.86
N LEU A 98 6.12 -5.13 10.78
CA LEU A 98 7.17 -4.74 9.84
C LEU A 98 8.51 -5.37 10.20
N PHE A 99 8.95 -5.19 11.44
CA PHE A 99 10.31 -5.52 11.86
C PHE A 99 10.45 -6.89 12.53
N SER A 100 9.34 -7.57 12.88
CA SER A 100 9.42 -8.98 13.28
C SER A 100 9.59 -9.87 12.05
N ASN A 101 10.44 -10.84 12.18
CA ASN A 101 10.62 -11.89 11.16
C ASN A 101 10.85 -13.24 11.82
N PRO A 102 9.79 -13.87 12.36
CA PRO A 102 9.90 -15.15 13.06
C PRO A 102 10.38 -16.29 12.15
N ASN A 103 10.33 -16.10 10.83
CA ASN A 103 10.56 -17.16 9.84
C ASN A 103 11.91 -17.06 9.10
N GLY A 104 12.82 -16.16 9.53
CA GLY A 104 14.17 -16.11 8.96
C GLY A 104 14.27 -15.54 7.53
N MET A 105 13.28 -14.81 7.05
CA MET A 105 13.32 -14.12 5.74
C MET A 105 14.20 -12.87 5.81
N ILE A 106 15.52 -13.07 6.01
CA ILE A 106 16.47 -11.99 6.23
C ILE A 106 17.66 -12.14 5.28
N LEU A 107 18.11 -11.00 4.73
CA LEU A 107 19.44 -10.85 4.13
C LEU A 107 20.33 -10.08 5.10
N GLY A 108 21.63 -10.38 5.11
CA GLY A 108 22.61 -9.78 6.01
C GLY A 108 22.61 -10.41 7.39
N ASN A 109 22.79 -9.61 8.43
CA ASN A 109 22.92 -10.08 9.81
C ASN A 109 21.56 -10.17 10.51
N PRO A 110 21.06 -11.35 10.87
CA PRO A 110 19.79 -11.48 11.59
C PRO A 110 19.73 -10.70 12.92
N GLU A 111 20.87 -10.55 13.59
CA GLU A 111 21.02 -9.85 14.87
C GLU A 111 21.40 -8.36 14.70
N GLY A 112 21.45 -7.88 13.45
CA GLY A 112 21.80 -6.49 13.15
C GLY A 112 20.79 -5.51 13.73
N THR A 113 21.28 -4.38 14.22
CA THR A 113 20.45 -3.32 14.81
C THR A 113 19.87 -2.39 13.75
N THR A 114 20.61 -2.18 12.65
CA THR A 114 20.14 -1.39 11.51
C THR A 114 19.21 -2.25 10.64
N SER A 115 17.99 -1.79 10.40
CA SER A 115 16.96 -2.61 9.73
C SER A 115 16.38 -1.92 8.51
N ILE A 116 16.25 -2.65 7.42
CA ILE A 116 15.48 -2.30 6.23
C ILE A 116 14.38 -3.34 6.07
N VAL A 117 13.17 -2.93 5.69
CA VAL A 117 12.11 -3.84 5.25
C VAL A 117 11.94 -3.66 3.74
N GLU A 118 11.97 -4.74 2.96
CA GLU A 118 11.68 -4.70 1.52
C GLU A 118 10.39 -5.45 1.21
N PHE A 119 9.44 -4.76 0.60
CA PHE A 119 8.28 -5.37 -0.07
C PHE A 119 8.65 -5.62 -1.52
N PHE A 120 8.63 -6.88 -1.94
CA PHE A 120 9.12 -7.25 -3.26
C PHE A 120 8.22 -8.28 -3.97
N ASP A 121 8.42 -8.42 -5.30
CA ASP A 121 7.74 -9.39 -6.15
C ASP A 121 8.76 -10.03 -7.12
N TYR A 122 8.69 -11.34 -7.29
CA TYR A 122 9.63 -12.10 -8.13
C TYR A 122 9.55 -11.75 -9.62
N GLN A 123 8.43 -11.25 -10.12
CA GLN A 123 8.30 -10.78 -11.50
C GLN A 123 8.83 -9.36 -11.70
N CYS A 124 9.11 -8.63 -10.62
CA CYS A 124 9.52 -7.25 -10.68
C CYS A 124 11.00 -7.11 -11.09
N GLY A 125 11.27 -6.55 -12.27
CA GLY A 125 12.63 -6.30 -12.74
C GLY A 125 13.40 -5.29 -11.87
N TYR A 126 12.73 -4.34 -11.25
CA TYR A 126 13.35 -3.40 -10.32
C TYR A 126 13.71 -4.06 -8.98
N CYS A 127 12.93 -5.05 -8.50
CA CYS A 127 13.28 -5.85 -7.33
C CYS A 127 14.55 -6.66 -7.57
N LYS A 128 14.72 -7.22 -8.78
CA LYS A 128 15.96 -7.90 -9.18
C LYS A 128 17.19 -6.96 -9.14
N LYS A 129 17.02 -5.70 -9.51
CA LYS A 129 18.07 -4.68 -9.40
C LYS A 129 18.32 -4.32 -7.94
N MET A 130 17.24 -4.15 -7.15
CA MET A 130 17.35 -3.79 -5.74
C MET A 130 18.04 -4.88 -4.92
N LEU A 131 17.77 -6.16 -5.16
CA LEU A 131 18.45 -7.27 -4.48
C LEU A 131 20.00 -7.17 -4.58
N ARG A 132 20.53 -6.80 -5.77
CA ARG A 132 22.00 -6.63 -5.91
C ARG A 132 22.54 -5.50 -5.04
N VAL A 133 21.76 -4.42 -4.91
CA VAL A 133 22.11 -3.29 -4.03
C VAL A 133 22.07 -3.72 -2.57
N LEU A 134 21.03 -4.46 -2.17
CA LEU A 134 20.87 -4.94 -0.80
C LEU A 134 21.96 -5.95 -0.41
N ILE A 135 22.29 -6.91 -1.28
CA ILE A 135 23.40 -7.84 -1.05
C ILE A 135 24.71 -7.06 -0.84
N LYS A 136 24.97 -6.05 -1.70
CA LYS A 136 26.19 -5.25 -1.52
C LYS A 136 26.14 -4.44 -0.23
N ALA A 137 25.02 -3.84 0.11
CA ALA A 137 24.86 -3.07 1.33
C ALA A 137 25.08 -3.92 2.59
N THR A 138 24.54 -5.15 2.63
CA THR A 138 24.73 -6.07 3.76
C THR A 138 26.17 -6.61 3.86
N ASN A 139 26.88 -6.71 2.74
CA ASN A 139 28.31 -7.06 2.76
C ASN A 139 29.19 -5.90 3.25
N ASP A 140 28.81 -4.66 2.94
CA ASP A 140 29.54 -3.45 3.33
C ASP A 140 29.24 -3.05 4.79
N ASN A 141 28.07 -3.41 5.33
CA ASN A 141 27.65 -3.12 6.71
C ASN A 141 27.22 -4.41 7.44
N PRO A 142 28.10 -4.97 8.31
CA PRO A 142 27.81 -6.20 9.04
C PRO A 142 26.72 -6.07 10.11
N ASP A 143 26.27 -4.84 10.43
CA ASP A 143 25.14 -4.58 11.33
C ASP A 143 23.81 -4.40 10.60
N LEU A 144 23.80 -4.52 9.29
CA LEU A 144 22.59 -4.38 8.49
C LEU A 144 21.84 -5.70 8.34
N ARG A 145 20.54 -5.66 8.66
CA ARG A 145 19.58 -6.70 8.30
C ARG A 145 18.52 -6.16 7.34
N VAL A 146 18.18 -6.95 6.34
CA VAL A 146 17.08 -6.65 5.41
C VAL A 146 15.99 -7.69 5.61
N ILE A 147 14.84 -7.25 6.08
CA ILE A 147 13.67 -8.07 6.31
C ILE A 147 12.86 -8.12 5.01
N LEU A 148 12.70 -9.33 4.47
CA LEU A 148 12.02 -9.56 3.20
C LEU A 148 10.52 -9.79 3.43
N LYS A 149 9.68 -9.07 2.71
CA LYS A 149 8.21 -9.20 2.73
C LYS A 149 7.72 -9.64 1.36
N GLU A 150 7.26 -10.88 1.27
CA GLU A 150 6.66 -11.45 0.05
C GLU A 150 5.38 -10.69 -0.32
N TYR A 151 5.46 -9.84 -1.36
CA TYR A 151 4.37 -8.96 -1.80
C TYR A 151 3.98 -9.22 -3.26
N PRO A 152 3.38 -10.39 -3.55
CA PRO A 152 3.05 -10.81 -4.91
C PRO A 152 1.84 -10.04 -5.44
N ILE A 153 2.09 -8.97 -6.22
CA ILE A 153 1.07 -8.09 -6.78
C ILE A 153 1.05 -8.08 -8.31
N LEU A 154 2.03 -8.71 -8.98
CA LEU A 154 2.19 -8.66 -10.43
C LEU A 154 1.55 -9.85 -11.16
N GLY A 155 0.82 -10.69 -10.46
CA GLY A 155 0.01 -11.74 -11.08
C GLY A 155 0.15 -13.13 -10.43
N PRO A 156 -0.53 -14.14 -11.00
CA PRO A 156 -0.60 -15.48 -10.39
C PRO A 156 0.76 -16.15 -10.21
N VAL A 157 1.68 -15.98 -11.16
CA VAL A 157 3.02 -16.57 -11.08
C VAL A 157 3.84 -15.95 -9.94
N SER A 158 3.65 -14.65 -9.63
CA SER A 158 4.26 -14.03 -8.45
C SER A 158 3.78 -14.71 -7.17
N PHE A 159 2.48 -15.01 -7.10
CA PHE A 159 1.90 -15.69 -5.95
C PHE A 159 2.47 -17.11 -5.79
N THR A 160 2.56 -17.88 -6.89
CA THR A 160 3.20 -19.20 -6.88
C THR A 160 4.67 -19.13 -6.44
N ALA A 161 5.41 -18.11 -6.90
CA ALA A 161 6.80 -17.91 -6.51
C ALA A 161 6.95 -17.61 -5.01
N ALA A 162 6.09 -16.73 -4.48
CA ALA A 162 6.05 -16.40 -3.05
C ALA A 162 5.70 -17.62 -2.20
N GLN A 163 4.71 -18.44 -2.62
CA GLN A 163 4.37 -19.70 -1.96
C GLN A 163 5.55 -20.66 -1.93
N ALA A 164 6.23 -20.86 -3.06
CA ALA A 164 7.38 -21.75 -3.15
C ALA A 164 8.53 -21.26 -2.27
N SER A 165 8.78 -19.96 -2.24
CA SER A 165 9.82 -19.37 -1.40
C SER A 165 9.53 -19.53 0.08
N LEU A 166 8.32 -19.24 0.52
CA LEU A 166 7.91 -19.47 1.91
C LEU A 166 7.95 -20.94 2.30
N ALA A 167 7.52 -21.82 1.41
CA ALA A 167 7.61 -23.29 1.62
C ALA A 167 9.06 -23.78 1.76
N SER A 168 10.02 -23.12 1.09
CA SER A 168 11.43 -23.47 1.16
C SER A 168 12.06 -23.22 2.55
N LEU A 169 11.42 -22.39 3.41
CA LEU A 169 11.79 -22.21 4.82
C LEU A 169 11.77 -23.52 5.60
N LYS A 170 10.82 -24.43 5.30
CA LYS A 170 10.71 -25.74 5.95
C LYS A 170 11.83 -26.72 5.55
N GLN A 171 12.70 -26.29 4.64
CA GLN A 171 13.88 -27.01 4.20
C GLN A 171 15.18 -26.21 4.39
N ASP A 172 15.12 -25.10 5.16
CA ASP A 172 16.25 -24.19 5.45
C ASP A 172 16.94 -23.65 4.17
N LYS A 173 16.15 -23.46 3.10
CA LYS A 173 16.63 -23.05 1.77
C LYS A 173 16.08 -21.71 1.27
N TYR A 174 15.39 -20.94 2.13
CA TYR A 174 14.74 -19.72 1.69
C TYR A 174 15.71 -18.73 1.05
N LYS A 175 16.84 -18.44 1.72
CA LYS A 175 17.83 -17.46 1.25
C LYS A 175 18.39 -17.85 -0.12
N ASP A 176 18.84 -19.10 -0.26
CA ASP A 176 19.43 -19.60 -1.50
C ASP A 176 18.41 -19.62 -2.63
N PHE A 177 17.18 -20.05 -2.33
CA PHE A 177 16.09 -20.12 -3.30
C PHE A 177 15.64 -18.72 -3.70
N HIS A 178 15.41 -17.82 -2.75
CA HIS A 178 15.04 -16.43 -3.00
C HIS A 178 16.04 -15.74 -3.93
N GLN A 179 17.34 -15.80 -3.59
CA GLN A 179 18.38 -15.15 -4.39
C GLN A 179 18.47 -15.76 -5.80
N SER A 180 18.44 -17.09 -5.91
CA SER A 180 18.53 -17.78 -7.20
C SER A 180 17.31 -17.46 -8.08
N LEU A 181 16.11 -17.42 -7.51
CA LEU A 181 14.88 -17.11 -8.22
C LEU A 181 14.82 -15.65 -8.66
N MET A 182 15.24 -14.73 -7.80
CA MET A 182 15.32 -13.30 -8.13
C MET A 182 16.39 -12.99 -9.19
N LEU A 183 17.53 -13.68 -9.14
CA LEU A 183 18.67 -13.42 -10.04
C LEU A 183 18.60 -14.27 -11.32
N MET A 184 17.63 -15.17 -11.46
CA MET A 184 17.47 -15.96 -12.68
C MET A 184 17.28 -15.07 -13.91
N ASN A 185 17.84 -15.52 -15.03
CA ASN A 185 17.61 -14.91 -16.33
C ASN A 185 16.27 -15.37 -16.94
N GLY A 186 15.64 -14.47 -17.68
CA GLY A 186 14.42 -14.74 -18.39
C GLY A 186 13.14 -14.53 -17.56
N ARG A 187 12.03 -15.00 -18.14
CA ARG A 187 10.70 -14.82 -17.56
C ARG A 187 10.44 -15.89 -16.50
N ILE A 188 9.92 -15.47 -15.35
CA ILE A 188 9.48 -16.40 -14.31
C ILE A 188 8.22 -17.18 -14.81
N SER A 189 8.21 -18.46 -14.52
CA SER A 189 7.09 -19.38 -14.79
C SER A 189 7.12 -20.48 -13.74
N GLU A 190 6.03 -21.21 -13.58
CA GLU A 190 5.97 -22.34 -12.63
C GLU A 190 7.10 -23.35 -12.90
N ARG A 191 7.33 -23.70 -14.18
CA ARG A 191 8.44 -24.56 -14.58
C ARG A 191 9.80 -24.02 -14.16
N ALA A 192 10.01 -22.69 -14.29
CA ALA A 192 11.26 -22.07 -13.90
C ALA A 192 11.43 -22.05 -12.37
N ILE A 193 10.36 -21.84 -11.62
CA ILE A 193 10.35 -21.90 -10.15
C ILE A 193 10.83 -23.27 -9.67
N PHE A 194 10.24 -24.36 -10.16
CA PHE A 194 10.63 -25.71 -9.74
C PHE A 194 12.01 -26.12 -10.28
N LYS A 195 12.43 -25.60 -11.44
CA LYS A 195 13.81 -25.78 -11.92
C LYS A 195 14.81 -25.18 -10.94
N VAL A 196 14.64 -23.91 -10.56
CA VAL A 196 15.52 -23.23 -9.60
C VAL A 196 15.45 -23.93 -8.24
N ALA A 197 14.27 -24.36 -7.79
CA ALA A 197 14.13 -25.11 -6.54
C ALA A 197 14.99 -26.38 -6.53
N LYS A 198 14.99 -27.13 -7.64
CA LYS A 198 15.84 -28.32 -7.79
C LYS A 198 17.33 -27.98 -7.80
N GLU A 199 17.73 -26.88 -8.46
CA GLU A 199 19.10 -26.42 -8.56
C GLU A 199 19.70 -26.04 -7.21
N VAL A 200 18.88 -25.47 -6.29
CA VAL A 200 19.31 -25.15 -4.92
C VAL A 200 19.17 -26.32 -3.95
N GLY A 201 18.80 -27.52 -4.45
CA GLY A 201 18.73 -28.75 -3.67
C GLY A 201 17.47 -28.90 -2.82
N LEU A 202 16.34 -28.26 -3.20
CA LEU A 202 15.05 -28.49 -2.57
C LEU A 202 14.45 -29.85 -3.01
N ASN A 203 13.86 -30.56 -2.06
CA ASN A 203 12.99 -31.69 -2.36
C ASN A 203 11.67 -31.16 -2.96
N ILE A 204 11.42 -31.45 -4.23
CA ILE A 204 10.32 -30.88 -4.99
C ILE A 204 8.96 -31.39 -4.51
N GLU A 205 8.85 -32.68 -4.16
CA GLU A 205 7.57 -33.25 -3.68
C GLU A 205 7.19 -32.64 -2.31
N LYS A 206 8.17 -32.51 -1.40
CA LYS A 206 7.97 -31.82 -0.14
C LYS A 206 7.63 -30.33 -0.35
N LEU A 207 8.32 -29.65 -1.26
CA LEU A 207 8.06 -28.25 -1.57
C LEU A 207 6.60 -28.04 -2.04
N LYS A 208 6.14 -28.87 -2.96
CA LYS A 208 4.75 -28.81 -3.47
C LYS A 208 3.71 -29.05 -2.37
N ALA A 209 3.97 -30.02 -1.49
CA ALA A 209 3.09 -30.29 -0.35
C ALA A 209 3.06 -29.10 0.61
N ASP A 210 4.23 -28.56 0.94
CA ASP A 210 4.35 -27.41 1.86
C ASP A 210 3.75 -26.12 1.29
N MET A 211 3.77 -25.90 -0.05
CA MET A 211 3.15 -24.75 -0.70
C MET A 211 1.64 -24.63 -0.45
N THR A 212 0.98 -25.72 -0.10
CA THR A 212 -0.46 -25.73 0.21
C THR A 212 -0.78 -25.44 1.67
N ASP A 213 0.23 -25.19 2.50
CA ASP A 213 0.06 -24.89 3.92
C ASP A 213 -0.73 -23.59 4.11
N PRO A 214 -1.84 -23.61 4.90
CA PRO A 214 -2.61 -22.42 5.23
C PRO A 214 -1.79 -21.28 5.86
N GLU A 215 -0.70 -21.59 6.59
CA GLU A 215 0.18 -20.60 7.16
C GLU A 215 0.86 -19.74 6.10
N ILE A 216 1.29 -20.34 4.99
CA ILE A 216 1.89 -19.62 3.85
C ILE A 216 0.90 -18.61 3.25
N PHE A 217 -0.35 -19.02 3.05
CA PHE A 217 -1.40 -18.12 2.60
C PHE A 217 -1.63 -16.97 3.60
N SER A 218 -1.62 -17.27 4.89
CA SER A 218 -1.77 -16.27 5.95
C SER A 218 -0.63 -15.25 5.91
N ILE A 219 0.62 -15.68 5.76
CA ILE A 219 1.79 -14.80 5.66
C ILE A 219 1.67 -13.86 4.46
N ILE A 220 1.36 -14.39 3.27
CA ILE A 220 1.20 -13.59 2.05
C ILE A 220 0.06 -12.57 2.21
N ASN A 221 -1.09 -13.00 2.72
CA ASN A 221 -2.23 -12.12 2.92
C ASN A 221 -1.94 -11.02 3.95
N SER A 222 -1.32 -11.36 5.08
CA SER A 222 -0.90 -10.39 6.09
C SER A 222 0.08 -9.37 5.53
N THR A 223 1.02 -9.80 4.68
CA THR A 223 1.94 -8.89 4.00
C THR A 223 1.21 -7.98 3.02
N ARG A 224 0.22 -8.51 2.28
CA ARG A 224 -0.59 -7.70 1.35
C ARG A 224 -1.44 -6.67 2.08
N GLU A 225 -2.09 -7.05 3.18
CA GLU A 225 -2.85 -6.13 4.03
C GLU A 225 -1.95 -5.05 4.63
N LEU A 226 -0.76 -5.42 5.10
CA LEU A 226 0.23 -4.48 5.60
C LEU A 226 0.66 -3.49 4.51
N GLY A 227 0.98 -3.97 3.31
CA GLY A 227 1.33 -3.11 2.17
C GLY A 227 0.20 -2.14 1.80
N GLN A 228 -1.06 -2.58 1.86
CA GLN A 228 -2.23 -1.73 1.62
C GLN A 228 -2.38 -0.64 2.70
N LYS A 229 -2.25 -0.98 3.98
CA LYS A 229 -2.28 -0.02 5.11
C LYS A 229 -1.19 1.05 4.98
N LEU A 230 -0.03 0.66 4.48
CA LEU A 230 1.12 1.54 4.24
C LEU A 230 1.00 2.30 2.91
N ALA A 231 -0.08 2.15 2.17
CA ALA A 231 -0.28 2.71 0.82
C ALA A 231 0.84 2.35 -0.16
N ILE A 232 1.45 1.17 -0.03
CA ILE A 232 2.45 0.63 -0.96
C ILE A 232 1.73 0.17 -2.23
N ARG A 233 1.98 0.86 -3.35
CA ARG A 233 1.29 0.62 -4.63
C ARG A 233 2.13 -0.14 -5.66
N GLY A 234 3.39 -0.44 -5.35
CA GLY A 234 4.32 -1.10 -6.27
C GLY A 234 5.53 -1.68 -5.56
N THR A 235 6.34 -2.42 -6.31
CA THR A 235 7.56 -3.05 -5.83
C THR A 235 8.77 -2.65 -6.66
N PRO A 236 9.99 -2.62 -6.08
CA PRO A 236 10.22 -2.74 -4.65
C PRO A 236 9.72 -1.51 -3.89
N ALA A 237 9.36 -1.68 -2.61
CA ALA A 237 9.21 -0.58 -1.68
C ALA A 237 10.02 -0.89 -0.42
N LEU A 238 10.82 0.06 0.02
CA LEU A 238 11.65 -0.09 1.22
C LEU A 238 11.03 0.72 2.36
N VAL A 239 11.09 0.17 3.58
CA VAL A 239 10.82 0.93 4.80
C VAL A 239 12.15 1.12 5.50
N ILE A 240 12.60 2.36 5.64
CA ILE A 240 13.86 2.79 6.23
C ILE A 240 13.56 4.01 7.11
N ASN A 241 14.05 4.04 8.34
CA ASN A 241 13.93 5.22 9.22
C ASN A 241 12.51 5.80 9.31
N ASN A 242 11.52 4.93 9.44
CA ASN A 242 10.10 5.32 9.51
C ASN A 242 9.55 6.01 8.25
N GLU A 243 10.19 5.79 7.10
CA GLU A 243 9.79 6.32 5.79
C GLU A 243 9.64 5.19 4.77
N ILE A 244 8.72 5.39 3.82
CA ILE A 244 8.54 4.49 2.68
C ILE A 244 9.26 5.08 1.47
N ILE A 245 10.23 4.34 0.97
CA ILE A 245 11.01 4.69 -0.21
C ILE A 245 10.52 3.82 -1.38
N PRO A 246 9.72 4.37 -2.29
CA PRO A 246 9.19 3.62 -3.42
C PRO A 246 10.24 3.42 -4.51
N GLY A 247 10.24 2.22 -5.10
CA GLY A 247 11.11 1.87 -6.21
C GLY A 247 12.52 1.48 -5.82
N ALA A 248 13.30 1.06 -6.83
CA ALA A 248 14.71 0.71 -6.63
C ALA A 248 15.57 1.97 -6.54
N ILE A 249 16.47 1.99 -5.57
CA ILE A 249 17.43 3.09 -5.36
C ILE A 249 18.87 2.63 -5.57
N SER A 250 19.78 3.58 -5.79
CA SER A 250 21.20 3.30 -5.88
C SER A 250 21.81 2.98 -4.52
N LEU A 251 22.96 2.29 -4.51
CA LEU A 251 23.70 2.00 -3.28
C LEU A 251 24.10 3.28 -2.52
N ASN A 252 24.48 4.33 -3.23
CA ASN A 252 24.84 5.61 -2.60
C ASN A 252 23.63 6.26 -1.92
N ARG A 253 22.44 6.23 -2.57
CA ARG A 253 21.21 6.74 -1.96
C ARG A 253 20.84 5.93 -0.72
N LEU A 254 20.97 4.60 -0.78
CA LEU A 254 20.73 3.73 0.36
C LEU A 254 21.65 4.04 1.54
N ARG A 255 22.95 4.20 1.28
CA ARG A 255 23.93 4.59 2.32
C ARG A 255 23.61 5.93 2.97
N ASN A 256 23.20 6.93 2.18
CA ASN A 256 22.82 8.24 2.72
C ASN A 256 21.59 8.11 3.65
N LEU A 257 20.56 7.38 3.23
CA LEU A 257 19.37 7.16 4.07
C LEU A 257 19.71 6.44 5.39
N LEU A 258 20.62 5.48 5.37
CA LEU A 258 21.06 4.79 6.59
C LEU A 258 21.94 5.65 7.49
N ALA A 259 22.64 6.64 6.94
CA ALA A 259 23.47 7.57 7.72
C ALA A 259 22.67 8.70 8.38
N GLU A 260 21.46 9.00 7.89
CA GLU A 260 20.53 10.01 8.47
C GLU A 260 19.93 9.55 9.81
N GLU A 261 20.14 8.29 10.24
CA GLU A 261 19.64 7.69 11.49
C GLU A 261 20.60 7.90 12.68
N ASN A 262 21.85 8.29 12.43
CA ASN A 262 22.89 8.53 13.42
C ASN A 262 23.09 10.04 13.62
#